data_65a2f5f4bd5f42a6636143012ba86d34
#
_entry.id   65a2f5f4bd5f42a6636143012ba86d34
#
_cell.length_a   1.000
_cell.length_b   1.000
_cell.length_c   1.000
_cell.angle_alpha   90.00
_cell.angle_beta   90.00
_cell.angle_gamma   90.00
#
_symmetry.space_group_name_H-M   'P 1'
#
loop_
_entity.id
_entity.type
_entity.pdbx_description
1 polymer ?
#
loop_
_entity_poly.entity_id
_entity_poly.type
_entity_poly.pdbx_seq_one_letter_code
_entity_poly.pdbx_strand_id
1 'polypeptide(L)'
;TRIAGSGTEVTKLPAKINHHWTKAMTASPDGSKLYVGIGSNSNVGERGMDVEEDRAVIWEIDRETGASRIFASGIRNPTALAFNPWNEQLWAVVNERDELGPQLVPDYLTSVRDGAFYGWPYSYYGQNVDPRIKPARPDLVNKAVVPDYALGSHVAALGVDFTTDGGLGGRFAEGAFVGMHGSWNRADPSGYKVVFVPFRGGRPSGEPI
;
A
#
# COMPACT_ATOMS: atom_id res chain seq x y z
N THR A 1 8.43 -23.37 -19.00
CA THR A 1 7.11 -23.75 -18.48
C THR A 1 6.04 -23.17 -19.40
N ARG A 2 5.07 -23.95 -19.82
CA ARG A 2 3.99 -23.52 -20.73
C ARG A 2 2.68 -23.46 -19.94
N ILE A 3 1.95 -22.34 -20.04
CA ILE A 3 0.61 -22.24 -19.47
C ILE A 3 -0.30 -23.17 -20.27
N ALA A 4 -1.01 -24.06 -19.59
CA ALA A 4 -1.95 -24.99 -20.18
C ALA A 4 -3.37 -24.73 -19.62
N GLY A 5 -4.35 -24.70 -20.50
CA GLY A 5 -5.76 -24.50 -20.14
C GLY A 5 -6.18 -23.05 -19.91
N SER A 6 -7.45 -22.84 -19.56
CA SER A 6 -8.03 -21.58 -19.11
C SER A 6 -7.77 -21.41 -17.61
N GLY A 7 -7.57 -20.16 -17.17
CA GLY A 7 -7.46 -19.85 -15.74
C GLY A 7 -8.75 -20.24 -14.98
N THR A 8 -8.61 -20.47 -13.69
CA THR A 8 -9.73 -20.69 -12.77
C THR A 8 -9.93 -19.42 -11.92
N GLU A 9 -11.17 -18.96 -11.81
CA GLU A 9 -11.51 -17.87 -10.90
C GLU A 9 -11.37 -18.38 -9.45
N VAL A 10 -10.55 -17.69 -8.64
CA VAL A 10 -10.37 -18.01 -7.22
C VAL A 10 -11.40 -17.28 -6.36
N THR A 11 -11.58 -15.98 -6.62
CA THR A 11 -12.55 -15.14 -5.90
C THR A 11 -12.91 -13.93 -6.72
N LYS A 12 -14.01 -13.25 -6.36
CA LYS A 12 -14.42 -11.98 -6.97
C LYS A 12 -13.93 -10.81 -6.12
N LEU A 13 -13.49 -9.76 -6.79
CA LEU A 13 -13.07 -8.50 -6.16
C LEU A 13 -14.11 -7.40 -6.44
N PRO A 14 -14.18 -6.34 -5.61
CA PRO A 14 -15.04 -5.20 -5.86
C PRO A 14 -14.84 -4.62 -7.27
N ALA A 15 -15.95 -4.50 -8.00
CA ALA A 15 -16.01 -3.98 -9.37
C ALA A 15 -16.64 -2.58 -9.41
N LYS A 16 -17.46 -2.26 -10.39
CA LYS A 16 -18.15 -0.98 -10.64
C LYS A 16 -17.17 0.14 -10.98
N ILE A 17 -17.24 1.29 -10.30
CA ILE A 17 -16.27 2.37 -10.46
C ILE A 17 -14.89 1.82 -10.12
N ASN A 18 -13.90 2.14 -10.92
CA ASN A 18 -12.56 1.60 -10.75
C ASN A 18 -11.52 2.71 -10.95
N HIS A 19 -11.57 3.72 -10.08
CA HIS A 19 -10.69 4.89 -10.14
C HIS A 19 -9.22 4.48 -9.97
N HIS A 20 -8.89 3.76 -8.89
CA HIS A 20 -7.61 3.09 -8.73
C HIS A 20 -7.73 1.64 -9.20
N TRP A 21 -7.39 1.40 -10.43
CA TRP A 21 -7.59 0.11 -11.11
C TRP A 21 -6.47 -0.91 -10.91
N THR A 22 -5.29 -0.48 -10.48
CA THR A 22 -4.19 -1.39 -10.13
C THR A 22 -4.60 -2.30 -8.99
N LYS A 23 -4.35 -3.60 -9.13
CA LYS A 23 -4.53 -4.61 -8.10
C LYS A 23 -3.15 -5.21 -7.79
N ALA A 24 -2.48 -4.65 -6.78
CA ALA A 24 -1.26 -5.25 -6.25
C ALA A 24 -1.58 -6.62 -5.65
N MET A 25 -0.75 -7.60 -5.89
CA MET A 25 -0.96 -8.95 -5.35
C MET A 25 0.36 -9.59 -4.96
N THR A 26 0.36 -10.30 -3.84
CA THR A 26 1.44 -11.19 -3.42
C THR A 26 0.87 -12.43 -2.72
N ALA A 27 1.64 -13.51 -2.69
CA ALA A 27 1.28 -14.71 -1.93
C ALA A 27 1.97 -14.69 -0.55
N SER A 28 1.36 -15.34 0.44
CA SER A 28 2.04 -15.65 1.70
C SER A 28 3.27 -16.53 1.46
N PRO A 29 4.28 -16.50 2.34
CA PRO A 29 5.50 -17.30 2.20
C PRO A 29 5.22 -18.81 2.05
N ASP A 30 4.21 -19.33 2.73
CA ASP A 30 3.76 -20.72 2.63
C ASP A 30 2.87 -21.00 1.40
N GLY A 31 2.49 -19.96 0.66
CA GLY A 31 1.63 -20.04 -0.51
C GLY A 31 0.17 -20.36 -0.24
N SER A 32 -0.29 -20.36 1.01
CA SER A 32 -1.68 -20.69 1.36
C SER A 32 -2.65 -19.53 1.16
N LYS A 33 -2.17 -18.30 1.22
CA LYS A 33 -2.96 -17.06 1.11
C LYS A 33 -2.48 -16.19 -0.05
N LEU A 34 -3.42 -15.42 -0.60
CA LEU A 34 -3.13 -14.31 -1.50
C LEU A 34 -3.54 -13.00 -0.82
N TYR A 35 -2.71 -11.99 -0.94
CA TYR A 35 -3.01 -10.62 -0.47
C TYR A 35 -3.19 -9.71 -1.66
N VAL A 36 -4.32 -8.99 -1.69
CA VAL A 36 -4.67 -8.14 -2.83
C VAL A 36 -4.98 -6.72 -2.37
N GLY A 37 -4.20 -5.77 -2.86
CA GLY A 37 -4.44 -4.36 -2.64
C GLY A 37 -5.53 -3.82 -3.56
N ILE A 38 -6.52 -3.14 -3.00
CA ILE A 38 -7.62 -2.53 -3.74
C ILE A 38 -7.72 -1.06 -3.35
N GLY A 39 -7.36 -0.18 -4.27
CA GLY A 39 -7.41 1.26 -4.04
C GLY A 39 -8.83 1.83 -4.01
N SER A 40 -8.97 3.03 -3.47
CA SER A 40 -10.22 3.77 -3.40
C SER A 40 -10.81 4.10 -4.78
N ASN A 41 -12.09 4.46 -4.80
CA ASN A 41 -12.77 4.98 -5.99
C ASN A 41 -12.71 6.50 -6.13
N SER A 42 -12.11 7.17 -5.16
CA SER A 42 -12.02 8.62 -5.10
C SER A 42 -10.72 9.08 -4.45
N ASN A 43 -10.42 10.37 -4.52
CA ASN A 43 -9.26 10.94 -3.86
C ASN A 43 -9.43 10.98 -2.32
N VAL A 44 -10.58 11.47 -1.85
CA VAL A 44 -10.86 11.71 -0.43
C VAL A 44 -12.29 11.33 -0.02
N GLY A 45 -12.95 10.43 -0.73
CA GLY A 45 -14.35 10.07 -0.47
C GLY A 45 -15.36 11.06 -1.07
N GLU A 46 -14.95 11.91 -2.01
CA GLU A 46 -15.78 12.95 -2.64
C GLU A 46 -16.93 12.40 -3.49
N ARG A 47 -16.92 11.10 -3.78
CA ARG A 47 -17.99 10.41 -4.51
C ARG A 47 -19.00 9.70 -3.59
N GLY A 48 -18.87 9.90 -2.27
CA GLY A 48 -19.64 9.19 -1.25
C GLY A 48 -18.96 7.92 -0.76
N MET A 49 -19.24 7.55 0.49
CA MET A 49 -18.60 6.38 1.11
C MET A 49 -19.23 5.05 0.67
N ASP A 50 -20.41 5.07 0.09
CA ASP A 50 -21.07 3.91 -0.49
C ASP A 50 -20.33 3.31 -1.70
N VAL A 51 -19.63 4.15 -2.47
CA VAL A 51 -18.79 3.68 -3.58
C VAL A 51 -17.42 3.18 -3.10
N GLU A 52 -17.07 3.42 -1.85
CA GLU A 52 -15.82 2.97 -1.22
C GLU A 52 -15.98 1.68 -0.42
N GLU A 53 -17.16 1.08 -0.41
CA GLU A 53 -17.38 -0.20 0.24
C GLU A 53 -16.40 -1.24 -0.27
N ASP A 54 -15.70 -1.93 0.63
CA ASP A 54 -14.67 -2.95 0.35
C ASP A 54 -13.45 -2.46 -0.44
N ARG A 55 -13.20 -1.14 -0.46
CA ARG A 55 -12.08 -0.50 -1.14
C ARG A 55 -11.19 0.28 -0.17
N ALA A 56 -10.05 0.78 -0.65
CA ALA A 56 -8.98 1.34 0.16
C ALA A 56 -8.51 0.35 1.24
N VAL A 57 -8.32 -0.90 0.84
CA VAL A 57 -8.08 -2.06 1.72
C VAL A 57 -7.04 -3.01 1.12
N ILE A 58 -6.55 -3.91 1.95
CA ILE A 58 -5.88 -5.14 1.53
C ILE A 58 -6.77 -6.31 1.90
N TRP A 59 -7.11 -7.13 0.93
CA TRP A 59 -7.84 -8.39 1.09
C TRP A 59 -6.86 -9.53 1.34
N GLU A 60 -7.26 -10.44 2.23
CA GLU A 60 -6.67 -11.78 2.37
C GLU A 60 -7.64 -12.80 1.77
N ILE A 61 -7.12 -13.67 0.94
CA ILE A 61 -7.89 -14.68 0.19
C ILE A 61 -7.26 -16.04 0.43
N ASP A 62 -8.03 -16.99 0.87
CA ASP A 62 -7.61 -18.39 0.92
C ASP A 62 -7.51 -18.94 -0.51
N ARG A 63 -6.33 -19.38 -0.89
CA ARG A 63 -6.05 -19.82 -2.27
C ARG A 63 -6.86 -21.04 -2.70
N GLU A 64 -7.18 -21.94 -1.78
CA GLU A 64 -7.86 -23.20 -2.12
C GLU A 64 -9.39 -23.04 -2.14
N THR A 65 -9.92 -22.32 -1.17
CA THR A 65 -11.37 -22.17 -0.99
C THR A 65 -11.95 -20.92 -1.64
N GLY A 66 -11.11 -19.91 -1.92
CA GLY A 66 -11.53 -18.59 -2.38
C GLY A 66 -12.18 -17.74 -1.27
N ALA A 67 -12.26 -18.24 -0.04
CA ALA A 67 -12.77 -17.47 1.09
C ALA A 67 -11.91 -16.21 1.30
N SER A 68 -12.56 -15.08 1.48
CA SER A 68 -11.87 -13.79 1.55
C SER A 68 -12.37 -12.92 2.68
N ARG A 69 -11.48 -12.05 3.19
CA ARG A 69 -11.77 -11.04 4.20
C ARG A 69 -10.93 -9.80 4.00
N ILE A 70 -11.34 -8.69 4.58
CA ILE A 70 -10.50 -7.50 4.67
C ILE A 70 -9.42 -7.76 5.73
N PHE A 71 -8.17 -7.72 5.30
CA PHE A 71 -6.99 -7.88 6.17
C PHE A 71 -6.62 -6.55 6.85
N ALA A 72 -6.60 -5.46 6.07
CA ALA A 72 -6.32 -4.12 6.58
C ALA A 72 -7.12 -3.09 5.80
N SER A 73 -7.44 -1.95 6.41
CA SER A 73 -8.30 -0.91 5.85
C SER A 73 -7.74 0.50 6.03
N GLY A 74 -8.38 1.48 5.36
CA GLY A 74 -7.93 2.87 5.39
C GLY A 74 -6.62 3.11 4.63
N ILE A 75 -6.28 2.24 3.70
CA ILE A 75 -5.09 2.30 2.85
C ILE A 75 -5.53 2.81 1.48
N ARG A 76 -5.37 4.10 1.22
CA ARG A 76 -5.97 4.77 0.05
C ARG A 76 -5.74 4.03 -1.28
N ASN A 77 -4.49 3.78 -1.64
CA ASN A 77 -4.15 3.08 -2.88
C ASN A 77 -2.88 2.24 -2.69
N PRO A 78 -2.99 1.00 -2.20
CA PRO A 78 -1.87 0.07 -2.10
C PRO A 78 -1.49 -0.41 -3.49
N THR A 79 -0.34 0.04 -3.99
CA THR A 79 0.09 -0.15 -5.38
C THR A 79 1.07 -1.30 -5.56
N ALA A 80 1.77 -1.71 -4.51
CA ALA A 80 2.57 -2.92 -4.49
C ALA A 80 2.63 -3.53 -3.09
N LEU A 81 2.77 -4.85 -3.04
CA LEU A 81 2.82 -5.66 -1.84
C LEU A 81 4.02 -6.61 -1.91
N ALA A 82 4.74 -6.76 -0.81
CA ALA A 82 5.80 -7.77 -0.69
C ALA A 82 5.91 -8.27 0.75
N PHE A 83 6.33 -9.50 0.93
CA PHE A 83 6.70 -10.02 2.23
C PHE A 83 8.17 -9.74 2.52
N ASN A 84 8.43 -9.22 3.72
CA ASN A 84 9.79 -9.08 4.23
C ASN A 84 10.37 -10.48 4.51
N PRO A 85 11.44 -10.90 3.82
CA PRO A 85 11.95 -12.26 3.93
C PRO A 85 12.57 -12.60 5.31
N TRP A 86 12.91 -11.59 6.11
CA TRP A 86 13.56 -11.83 7.41
C TRP A 86 12.57 -12.07 8.56
N ASN A 87 11.31 -11.65 8.41
CA ASN A 87 10.31 -11.78 9.49
C ASN A 87 8.90 -12.10 8.99
N GLU A 88 8.75 -12.38 7.72
CA GLU A 88 7.48 -12.72 7.06
C GLU A 88 6.36 -11.67 7.26
N GLN A 89 6.74 -10.43 7.56
CA GLN A 89 5.79 -9.34 7.67
C GLN A 89 5.38 -8.86 6.28
N LEU A 90 4.08 -8.71 6.04
CA LEU A 90 3.56 -8.08 4.81
C LEU A 90 3.84 -6.58 4.82
N TRP A 91 4.33 -6.06 3.71
CA TRP A 91 4.58 -4.64 3.47
C TRP A 91 3.84 -4.14 2.25
N ALA A 92 3.50 -2.85 2.27
CA ALA A 92 2.85 -2.16 1.15
C ALA A 92 3.55 -0.84 0.86
N VAL A 93 3.62 -0.46 -0.41
CA VAL A 93 3.77 0.93 -0.82
C VAL A 93 2.41 1.49 -1.18
N VAL A 94 2.15 2.71 -0.76
CA VAL A 94 0.82 3.33 -0.83
C VAL A 94 0.92 4.73 -1.39
N ASN A 95 0.07 5.00 -2.38
CA ASN A 95 -0.09 6.35 -2.91
C ASN A 95 -1.19 7.07 -2.12
N GLU A 96 -0.80 8.16 -1.49
CA GLU A 96 -1.68 8.96 -0.66
C GLU A 96 -2.51 9.98 -1.45
N ARG A 97 -3.36 10.69 -0.72
CA ARG A 97 -4.29 11.65 -1.27
C ARG A 97 -3.62 12.90 -1.84
N ASP A 98 -4.21 13.44 -2.89
CA ASP A 98 -3.84 14.69 -3.52
C ASP A 98 -4.54 15.90 -2.89
N GLU A 99 -4.19 17.11 -3.35
CA GLU A 99 -4.87 18.38 -3.06
C GLU A 99 -4.70 18.90 -1.62
N LEU A 100 -3.58 18.56 -0.95
CA LEU A 100 -3.08 19.24 0.25
C LEU A 100 -1.79 20.05 -0.05
N GLY A 101 -1.60 20.39 -1.33
CA GLY A 101 -0.42 21.13 -1.80
C GLY A 101 0.73 20.21 -2.20
N PRO A 102 1.83 20.78 -2.71
CA PRO A 102 2.92 20.00 -3.32
C PRO A 102 3.79 19.25 -2.31
N GLN A 103 3.67 19.54 -1.02
CA GLN A 103 4.49 18.94 0.03
C GLN A 103 3.74 17.93 0.90
N LEU A 104 2.42 17.77 0.69
CA LEU A 104 1.54 16.82 1.40
C LEU A 104 0.60 16.09 0.42
N VAL A 105 0.29 14.82 0.66
CA VAL A 105 0.73 13.93 1.73
C VAL A 105 1.88 13.08 1.20
N PRO A 106 2.84 12.65 2.03
CA PRO A 106 3.86 11.72 1.54
C PRO A 106 3.23 10.37 1.20
N ASP A 107 3.58 9.83 0.03
CA ASP A 107 3.44 8.40 -0.23
C ASP A 107 4.34 7.65 0.75
N TYR A 108 4.01 6.39 1.06
CA TYR A 108 4.71 5.70 2.12
C TYR A 108 4.95 4.21 1.87
N LEU A 109 5.93 3.68 2.59
CA LEU A 109 6.19 2.25 2.76
C LEU A 109 5.81 1.88 4.20
N THR A 110 5.00 0.83 4.38
CA THR A 110 4.54 0.43 5.71
C THR A 110 4.35 -1.07 5.86
N SER A 111 4.60 -1.57 7.06
CA SER A 111 4.18 -2.90 7.47
C SER A 111 2.66 -2.96 7.59
N VAL A 112 2.06 -4.02 7.09
CA VAL A 112 0.60 -4.19 7.10
C VAL A 112 0.22 -5.19 8.20
N ARG A 113 -0.66 -4.77 9.13
CA ARG A 113 -1.07 -5.57 10.28
C ARG A 113 -2.52 -6.00 10.13
N ASP A 114 -2.82 -7.22 10.53
CA ASP A 114 -4.18 -7.77 10.53
C ASP A 114 -5.13 -6.91 11.38
N GLY A 115 -6.28 -6.56 10.82
CA GLY A 115 -7.31 -5.72 11.45
C GLY A 115 -6.94 -4.24 11.60
N ALA A 116 -5.76 -3.79 11.13
CA ALA A 116 -5.33 -2.41 11.29
C ALA A 116 -6.06 -1.45 10.34
N PHE A 117 -6.16 -0.18 10.80
CA PHE A 117 -6.69 0.94 10.02
C PHE A 117 -5.61 1.99 9.82
N TYR A 118 -5.42 2.47 8.58
CA TYR A 118 -4.32 3.36 8.18
C TYR A 118 -4.75 4.82 7.89
N GLY A 119 -6.00 5.17 8.19
CA GLY A 119 -6.48 6.55 8.27
C GLY A 119 -7.43 6.98 7.16
N TRP A 120 -7.19 6.63 5.91
CA TRP A 120 -8.01 7.08 4.79
C TRP A 120 -9.49 6.67 4.93
N PRO A 121 -10.47 7.54 4.66
CA PRO A 121 -10.34 8.93 4.21
C PRO A 121 -10.30 9.95 5.35
N TYR A 122 -10.43 9.54 6.61
CA TYR A 122 -10.67 10.42 7.77
C TYR A 122 -9.40 11.11 8.30
N SER A 123 -8.26 10.51 8.05
CA SER A 123 -6.94 11.04 8.37
C SER A 123 -5.91 10.58 7.34
N TYR A 124 -4.77 11.24 7.32
CA TYR A 124 -3.64 10.92 6.47
C TYR A 124 -2.37 10.79 7.30
N TYR A 125 -1.46 9.94 6.84
CA TYR A 125 -0.17 9.64 7.48
C TYR A 125 -0.31 9.48 9.00
N GLY A 126 -1.16 8.55 9.41
CA GLY A 126 -1.55 8.32 10.80
C GLY A 126 -2.75 9.17 11.21
N GLN A 127 -2.61 9.91 12.31
CA GLN A 127 -3.72 10.60 12.98
C GLN A 127 -3.89 12.08 12.55
N ASN A 128 -3.32 12.51 11.44
CA ASN A 128 -3.52 13.86 10.92
C ASN A 128 -4.92 13.94 10.30
N VAL A 129 -5.85 14.62 10.97
CA VAL A 129 -7.25 14.71 10.53
C VAL A 129 -7.37 15.35 9.15
N ASP A 130 -8.10 14.73 8.22
CA ASP A 130 -8.48 15.41 6.99
C ASP A 130 -9.74 16.27 7.24
N PRO A 131 -9.64 17.60 7.16
CA PRO A 131 -10.73 18.50 7.52
C PRO A 131 -11.89 18.48 6.51
N ARG A 132 -11.68 17.93 5.32
CA ARG A 132 -12.68 17.89 4.25
C ARG A 132 -13.67 16.76 4.39
N ILE A 133 -13.35 15.74 5.18
CA ILE A 133 -14.20 14.55 5.34
C ILE A 133 -15.29 14.79 6.38
N LYS A 134 -16.53 14.55 5.98
CA LYS A 134 -17.71 14.67 6.84
C LYS A 134 -18.62 13.44 6.66
N PRO A 135 -19.19 12.88 7.72
CA PRO A 135 -18.92 13.23 9.14
C PRO A 135 -17.51 12.82 9.56
N ALA A 136 -16.92 13.54 10.51
CA ALA A 136 -15.66 13.14 11.12
C ALA A 136 -15.81 11.83 11.90
N ARG A 137 -14.74 11.02 11.91
CA ARG A 137 -14.70 9.73 12.63
C ARG A 137 -13.50 9.68 13.58
N PRO A 138 -13.55 10.46 14.69
CA PRO A 138 -12.46 10.51 15.65
C PRO A 138 -12.14 9.14 16.26
N ASP A 139 -13.12 8.26 16.35
CA ASP A 139 -12.96 6.87 16.78
C ASP A 139 -12.03 6.06 15.85
N LEU A 140 -12.06 6.31 14.55
CA LEU A 140 -11.17 5.70 13.56
C LEU A 140 -9.83 6.42 13.51
N VAL A 141 -9.82 7.76 13.53
CA VAL A 141 -8.58 8.55 13.53
C VAL A 141 -7.68 8.17 14.68
N ASN A 142 -8.23 7.98 15.89
CA ASN A 142 -7.47 7.58 17.07
C ASN A 142 -6.84 6.18 16.97
N LYS A 143 -7.35 5.34 16.06
CA LYS A 143 -6.84 3.99 15.79
C LYS A 143 -5.90 3.94 14.60
N ALA A 144 -5.79 5.05 13.84
CA ALA A 144 -4.99 5.07 12.62
C ALA A 144 -3.51 4.81 12.92
N VAL A 145 -2.98 3.81 12.24
CA VAL A 145 -1.56 3.44 12.33
C VAL A 145 -0.73 4.48 11.57
N VAL A 146 0.32 4.94 12.20
CA VAL A 146 1.32 5.78 11.53
C VAL A 146 2.16 4.89 10.60
N PRO A 147 2.29 5.22 9.31
CA PRO A 147 3.16 4.48 8.40
C PRO A 147 4.62 4.45 8.85
N ASP A 148 5.32 3.36 8.54
CA ASP A 148 6.70 3.14 9.00
C ASP A 148 7.73 4.06 8.32
N TYR A 149 7.50 4.44 7.05
CA TYR A 149 8.49 5.21 6.28
C TYR A 149 7.84 6.12 5.22
N ALA A 150 8.15 7.43 5.28
CA ALA A 150 7.72 8.40 4.28
C ALA A 150 8.64 8.35 3.05
N LEU A 151 8.08 8.18 1.87
CA LEU A 151 8.80 8.13 0.59
C LEU A 151 8.93 9.52 -0.06
N GLY A 152 8.21 10.51 0.43
CA GLY A 152 8.06 11.82 -0.15
C GLY A 152 6.70 12.04 -0.82
N SER A 153 6.33 13.31 -0.96
CA SER A 153 5.00 13.66 -1.48
C SER A 153 4.92 13.47 -2.99
N HIS A 154 3.84 12.81 -3.42
CA HIS A 154 3.51 12.62 -4.83
C HIS A 154 4.57 11.87 -5.65
N VAL A 155 5.32 10.96 -5.03
CA VAL A 155 6.35 10.18 -5.74
C VAL A 155 5.76 9.04 -6.56
N ALA A 156 4.49 8.70 -6.34
CA ALA A 156 3.77 7.62 -7.01
C ALA A 156 4.55 6.30 -6.97
N ALA A 157 4.79 5.79 -5.77
CA ALA A 157 5.43 4.50 -5.58
C ALA A 157 4.54 3.38 -6.15
N LEU A 158 5.06 2.58 -7.11
CA LEU A 158 4.31 1.55 -7.81
C LEU A 158 4.92 0.15 -7.69
N GLY A 159 6.09 0.02 -7.08
CA GLY A 159 6.77 -1.26 -6.90
C GLY A 159 7.52 -1.33 -5.59
N VAL A 160 7.55 -2.50 -4.98
CA VAL A 160 8.40 -2.81 -3.83
C VAL A 160 8.88 -4.25 -3.95
N ASP A 161 10.15 -4.46 -3.67
CA ASP A 161 10.73 -5.79 -3.54
C ASP A 161 11.85 -5.76 -2.51
N PHE A 162 11.93 -6.81 -1.70
CA PHE A 162 12.96 -6.92 -0.67
C PHE A 162 14.20 -7.63 -1.22
N THR A 163 15.37 -7.22 -0.73
CA THR A 163 16.58 -8.00 -0.94
C THR A 163 16.48 -9.33 -0.20
N THR A 164 16.99 -10.37 -0.80
CA THR A 164 17.15 -11.68 -0.20
C THR A 164 18.61 -11.92 0.18
N ASP A 165 18.86 -12.95 0.96
CA ASP A 165 20.19 -13.26 1.51
C ASP A 165 21.34 -13.14 0.50
N GLY A 166 22.24 -12.20 0.76
CA GLY A 166 23.51 -12.06 0.08
C GLY A 166 23.49 -11.60 -1.38
N GLY A 167 22.31 -11.44 -1.98
CA GLY A 167 22.17 -11.24 -3.43
C GLY A 167 22.86 -10.00 -3.99
N LEU A 168 22.80 -8.87 -3.30
CA LEU A 168 23.34 -7.59 -3.77
C LEU A 168 24.46 -7.02 -2.90
N GLY A 169 24.71 -7.60 -1.73
CA GLY A 169 25.81 -7.28 -0.83
C GLY A 169 25.96 -5.81 -0.42
N GLY A 170 26.97 -5.53 0.43
CA GLY A 170 27.32 -4.17 0.80
C GLY A 170 26.15 -3.34 1.33
N ARG A 171 25.96 -2.14 0.79
CA ARG A 171 24.91 -1.20 1.22
C ARG A 171 23.47 -1.62 0.86
N PHE A 172 23.32 -2.64 0.04
CA PHE A 172 22.01 -3.21 -0.36
C PHE A 172 21.72 -4.57 0.29
N ALA A 173 22.38 -4.89 1.40
CA ALA A 173 22.29 -6.21 2.03
C ALA A 173 20.92 -6.48 2.64
N GLU A 174 20.36 -5.53 3.40
CA GLU A 174 19.05 -5.66 4.06
C GLU A 174 18.20 -4.43 3.77
N GLY A 175 17.08 -4.60 3.06
CA GLY A 175 16.19 -3.49 2.74
C GLY A 175 15.24 -3.78 1.60
N ALA A 176 14.54 -2.74 1.17
CA ALA A 176 13.57 -2.79 0.09
C ALA A 176 13.93 -1.80 -1.03
N PHE A 177 13.87 -2.25 -2.27
CA PHE A 177 13.83 -1.38 -3.44
C PHE A 177 12.40 -0.90 -3.66
N VAL A 178 12.26 0.39 -3.90
CA VAL A 178 10.96 1.02 -4.21
C VAL A 178 11.07 1.75 -5.54
N GLY A 179 10.22 1.35 -6.49
CA GLY A 179 10.09 2.01 -7.78
C GLY A 179 9.09 3.17 -7.69
N MET A 180 9.52 4.37 -8.03
CA MET A 180 8.72 5.59 -8.00
C MET A 180 8.44 6.07 -9.43
N HIS A 181 7.16 6.04 -9.85
CA HIS A 181 6.73 6.53 -11.17
C HIS A 181 6.99 8.02 -11.32
N GLY A 182 6.75 8.81 -10.27
CA GLY A 182 6.96 10.25 -10.26
C GLY A 182 5.67 11.07 -10.27
N SER A 183 5.82 12.33 -9.85
CA SER A 183 4.71 13.27 -9.68
C SER A 183 4.19 13.81 -11.02
N TRP A 184 2.88 13.96 -11.12
CA TRP A 184 2.21 14.66 -12.21
C TRP A 184 1.68 16.06 -11.81
N ASN A 185 1.59 16.32 -10.52
CA ASN A 185 0.90 17.46 -9.92
C ASN A 185 1.82 18.40 -9.11
N ARG A 186 3.12 18.40 -9.42
CA ARG A 186 4.13 19.26 -8.79
C ARG A 186 4.86 20.10 -9.83
N ALA A 187 5.13 21.37 -9.51
CA ALA A 187 5.98 22.24 -10.32
C ALA A 187 7.42 21.71 -10.39
N ASP A 188 7.96 21.31 -9.22
CA ASP A 188 9.24 20.60 -9.15
C ASP A 188 8.97 19.09 -9.12
N PRO A 189 9.28 18.36 -10.19
CA PRO A 189 9.04 16.91 -10.25
C PRO A 189 9.71 16.15 -9.11
N SER A 190 9.01 15.14 -8.60
CA SER A 190 9.47 14.25 -7.53
C SER A 190 9.27 12.80 -7.94
N GLY A 191 10.13 11.90 -7.49
CA GLY A 191 10.11 10.50 -7.91
C GLY A 191 10.94 10.27 -9.18
N TYR A 192 10.41 9.54 -10.16
CA TYR A 192 11.10 9.14 -11.40
C TYR A 192 12.40 8.39 -11.15
N LYS A 193 12.43 7.52 -10.14
CA LYS A 193 13.63 6.81 -9.70
C LYS A 193 13.31 5.52 -8.98
N VAL A 194 14.33 4.72 -8.78
CA VAL A 194 14.32 3.62 -7.82
C VAL A 194 15.13 4.05 -6.62
N VAL A 195 14.60 3.83 -5.44
CA VAL A 195 15.33 4.05 -4.19
C VAL A 195 15.47 2.76 -3.43
N PHE A 196 16.53 2.64 -2.65
CA PHE A 196 16.70 1.57 -1.69
C PHE A 196 16.45 2.12 -0.28
N VAL A 197 15.48 1.56 0.41
CA VAL A 197 15.21 1.86 1.81
C VAL A 197 15.94 0.82 2.65
N PRO A 198 17.02 1.19 3.37
CA PRO A 198 17.73 0.23 4.20
C PRO A 198 16.88 -0.19 5.41
N PHE A 199 17.05 -1.45 5.81
CA PHE A 199 16.39 -2.01 6.98
C PHE A 199 17.43 -2.45 8.02
N ARG A 200 16.99 -2.53 9.26
CA ARG A 200 17.73 -3.13 10.36
C ARG A 200 16.75 -3.79 11.32
N GLY A 201 16.92 -5.08 11.58
CA GLY A 201 16.00 -5.83 12.43
C GLY A 201 14.58 -5.85 11.91
N GLY A 202 14.41 -5.91 10.59
CA GLY A 202 13.11 -5.99 9.92
C GLY A 202 12.34 -4.67 9.83
N ARG A 203 12.98 -3.52 10.10
CA ARG A 203 12.37 -2.17 10.03
C ARG A 203 13.22 -1.21 9.23
N PRO A 204 12.60 -0.21 8.55
CA PRO A 204 13.32 0.86 7.87
C PRO A 204 14.30 1.58 8.80
N SER A 205 15.47 1.90 8.31
CA SER A 205 16.51 2.58 9.09
C SER A 205 17.34 3.53 8.22
N GLY A 206 17.34 4.82 8.56
CA GLY A 206 18.11 5.83 7.86
C GLY A 206 17.47 6.35 6.57
N GLU A 207 18.23 7.14 5.83
CA GLU A 207 17.79 7.78 4.59
C GLU A 207 17.83 6.79 3.41
N PRO A 208 16.98 7.00 2.39
CA PRO A 208 16.98 6.16 1.20
C PRO A 208 18.21 6.43 0.34
N ILE A 209 18.69 5.41 -0.33
CA ILE A 209 19.84 5.44 -1.23
C ILE A 209 19.37 5.47 -2.67
#